data_5f819886332bc585e557bd45f6afc831
#
_entry.id   5f819886332bc585e557bd45f6afc831
#
_cell.length_a   1.000
_cell.length_b   1.000
_cell.length_c   1.000
_cell.angle_alpha   90.00
_cell.angle_beta   90.00
_cell.angle_gamma   90.00
#
_symmetry.space_group_name_H-M   'P 1'
#
loop_
_entity.id
_entity.type
_entity.pdbx_description
1 polymer ?
#
loop_
_entity_poly.entity_id
_entity_poly.type
_entity_poly.pdbx_seq_one_letter_code
_entity_poly.pdbx_strand_id
1 'polypeptide(L)'
;MKLIVRQYVQSLKERDELDVLLPQLLSEVGYEVIHHPGRGTKQAGVDVAAVGPDPDADGEKALHLFLIKSGDLGRTDWNGGKPQDVMPSLDEIRYDYIPNRIPEQYSKLPISICVCMGGEIKEVIRSYWRGYVQTNTTETIRYREWNGDRLANLILSGVLNKELLGVDRRVSFQKSVAMVSEPETSYRHFRDLIDGLVEDIEDDHRGTTRLRQLVISLWILVSAGIEAENLESPYRCCELALLYSWDVLNRSAGAKKKEEKARAEILDHVLSLYLSIGHKLIVEKIGPHSNKRYALSSAVRSSSELDINLALFEAMGRAALLGLWHHFIGLKAKGENRHRHLTTRDQCLDIAVSLVNENPTLTIPLRDDHHIEIGMLMLLAQGRGAVSGVTGYLEEIVSRLNYRYRLRKSWPTHFQDYRELARHPVDQSDEYFQKSTKGSVLVPFLKVALERIQANELLEVFEKTIAEELPEMTQQVWVPRDGTDEFIWRKGTSQGIAIPVPMMELKEGSRSLANQMDEIVENFKALFEMSAVRRGLVPLLLMACRHHRLPLPPHLWFQVEDGAQSEEKDGSEATN
;
A
#
# COMPACT_ATOMS: atom_id res chain seq x y z
N MET A 1 -10.75 -21.74 -11.16
CA MET A 1 -11.10 -21.02 -9.93
C MET A 1 -10.82 -21.84 -8.67
N LYS A 2 -11.50 -22.99 -8.43
CA LYS A 2 -11.30 -23.78 -7.20
C LYS A 2 -9.83 -24.16 -6.96
N LEU A 3 -9.11 -24.59 -7.99
CA LEU A 3 -7.69 -24.95 -7.86
C LEU A 3 -6.84 -23.76 -7.40
N ILE A 4 -7.04 -22.58 -7.98
CA ILE A 4 -6.31 -21.36 -7.60
C ILE A 4 -6.57 -21.00 -6.13
N VAL A 5 -7.85 -21.00 -5.72
CA VAL A 5 -8.22 -20.71 -4.33
C VAL A 5 -7.66 -21.77 -3.38
N ARG A 6 -7.64 -23.04 -3.78
CA ARG A 6 -7.08 -24.15 -2.98
C ARG A 6 -5.58 -24.00 -2.79
N GLN A 7 -4.83 -23.68 -3.85
CA GLN A 7 -3.39 -23.40 -3.78
C GLN A 7 -3.11 -22.20 -2.88
N TYR A 8 -3.88 -21.12 -3.04
CA TYR A 8 -3.78 -19.97 -2.15
C TYR A 8 -3.97 -20.35 -0.68
N VAL A 9 -5.06 -21.04 -0.33
CA VAL A 9 -5.34 -21.46 1.06
C VAL A 9 -4.22 -22.36 1.60
N GLN A 10 -3.67 -23.25 0.78
CA GLN A 10 -2.57 -24.15 1.16
C GLN A 10 -1.26 -23.42 1.42
N SER A 11 -1.02 -22.27 0.74
CA SER A 11 0.18 -21.47 0.93
C SER A 11 0.17 -20.59 2.18
N LEU A 12 -1.00 -20.42 2.83
CA LEU A 12 -1.14 -19.54 3.98
C LEU A 12 -0.41 -20.08 5.21
N LYS A 13 0.29 -19.16 5.89
CA LYS A 13 0.87 -19.39 7.21
C LYS A 13 -0.22 -19.36 8.28
N GLU A 14 0.07 -19.95 9.43
CA GLU A 14 -0.81 -19.93 10.60
C GLU A 14 -1.04 -18.49 11.08
N ARG A 15 0.05 -17.74 11.29
CA ARG A 15 0.03 -16.36 11.82
C ARG A 15 0.10 -15.30 10.74
N ASP A 16 -0.63 -14.25 10.99
CA ASP A 16 -0.72 -13.05 10.13
C ASP A 16 -1.36 -13.31 8.74
N GLU A 17 -1.78 -14.56 8.44
CA GLU A 17 -2.41 -14.92 7.16
C GLU A 17 -3.72 -15.71 7.39
N LEU A 18 -3.66 -16.99 7.80
CA LEU A 18 -4.87 -17.80 7.97
C LEU A 18 -5.70 -17.36 9.20
N ASP A 19 -5.03 -16.93 10.27
CA ASP A 19 -5.67 -16.35 11.46
C ASP A 19 -6.37 -15.01 11.18
N VAL A 20 -5.98 -14.29 10.15
CA VAL A 20 -6.63 -13.06 9.67
C VAL A 20 -7.76 -13.38 8.69
N LEU A 21 -7.54 -14.31 7.76
CA LEU A 21 -8.52 -14.71 6.75
C LEU A 21 -9.76 -15.35 7.37
N LEU A 22 -9.56 -16.30 8.31
CA LEU A 22 -10.65 -17.12 8.85
C LEU A 22 -11.76 -16.29 9.52
N PRO A 23 -11.48 -15.31 10.42
CA PRO A 23 -12.53 -14.48 11.01
C PRO A 23 -13.34 -13.69 9.98
N GLN A 24 -12.68 -13.17 8.94
CA GLN A 24 -13.37 -12.42 7.88
C GLN A 24 -14.27 -13.34 7.05
N LEU A 25 -13.76 -14.52 6.69
CA LEU A 25 -14.53 -15.52 5.97
C LEU A 25 -15.75 -16.00 6.77
N LEU A 26 -15.57 -16.28 8.06
CA LEU A 26 -16.65 -16.67 8.96
C LEU A 26 -17.74 -15.57 9.06
N SER A 27 -17.34 -14.32 9.23
CA SER A 27 -18.28 -13.18 9.26
C SER A 27 -19.07 -13.06 7.97
N GLU A 28 -18.44 -13.32 6.81
CA GLU A 28 -19.10 -13.22 5.51
C GLU A 28 -20.12 -14.34 5.26
N VAL A 29 -19.89 -15.52 5.82
CA VAL A 29 -20.82 -16.66 5.71
C VAL A 29 -21.81 -16.75 6.89
N GLY A 30 -21.96 -15.67 7.65
CA GLY A 30 -23.01 -15.51 8.65
C GLY A 30 -22.68 -15.96 10.07
N TYR A 31 -21.39 -16.20 10.39
CA TYR A 31 -20.97 -16.45 11.77
C TYR A 31 -20.73 -15.14 12.53
N GLU A 32 -21.06 -15.12 13.80
CA GLU A 32 -20.69 -14.08 14.74
C GLU A 32 -19.32 -14.43 15.37
N VAL A 33 -18.26 -13.74 14.99
CA VAL A 33 -16.92 -13.93 15.58
C VAL A 33 -16.90 -13.24 16.95
N ILE A 34 -16.64 -14.02 18.00
CA ILE A 34 -16.65 -13.57 19.40
C ILE A 34 -15.24 -13.48 20.01
N HIS A 35 -14.28 -14.20 19.44
CA HIS A 35 -12.87 -14.12 19.83
C HIS A 35 -11.97 -14.08 18.60
N HIS A 36 -11.03 -13.13 18.61
CA HIS A 36 -10.01 -12.94 17.56
C HIS A 36 -8.64 -13.38 18.06
N PRO A 37 -7.71 -13.79 17.17
CA PRO A 37 -6.35 -14.14 17.54
C PRO A 37 -5.67 -13.01 18.33
N GLY A 38 -5.11 -13.34 19.50
CA GLY A 38 -4.42 -12.37 20.36
C GLY A 38 -2.90 -12.54 20.28
N ARG A 39 -2.15 -11.44 20.29
CA ARG A 39 -0.69 -11.46 20.38
C ARG A 39 -0.26 -11.45 21.84
N GLY A 40 0.55 -12.45 22.23
CA GLY A 40 1.24 -12.49 23.53
C GLY A 40 0.40 -12.92 24.73
N THR A 41 -0.84 -13.39 24.55
CA THR A 41 -1.68 -13.95 25.61
C THR A 41 -1.83 -15.46 25.44
N LYS A 42 -1.87 -16.20 26.55
CA LYS A 42 -2.15 -17.65 26.55
C LYS A 42 -3.62 -17.87 26.12
N GLN A 43 -3.83 -18.44 24.93
CA GLN A 43 -5.16 -18.57 24.30
C GLN A 43 -5.85 -19.90 24.62
N ALA A 44 -5.24 -20.77 25.43
CA ALA A 44 -5.77 -22.08 25.79
C ALA A 44 -6.23 -22.89 24.56
N GLY A 45 -5.39 -22.93 23.51
CA GLY A 45 -5.61 -23.71 22.30
C GLY A 45 -6.63 -23.14 21.29
N VAL A 46 -7.35 -22.06 21.62
CA VAL A 46 -8.34 -21.46 20.71
C VAL A 46 -7.78 -20.22 20.04
N ASP A 47 -7.62 -20.25 18.73
CA ASP A 47 -7.18 -19.10 17.93
C ASP A 47 -8.36 -18.20 17.56
N VAL A 48 -9.50 -18.77 17.15
CA VAL A 48 -10.72 -18.05 16.81
C VAL A 48 -11.92 -18.73 17.45
N ALA A 49 -12.87 -17.96 18.01
CA ALA A 49 -14.16 -18.47 18.43
C ALA A 49 -15.29 -17.72 17.72
N ALA A 50 -16.27 -18.46 17.20
CA ALA A 50 -17.42 -17.90 16.50
C ALA A 50 -18.70 -18.68 16.78
N VAL A 51 -19.82 -17.99 16.73
CA VAL A 51 -21.16 -18.58 16.87
C VAL A 51 -21.85 -18.55 15.51
N GLY A 52 -22.29 -19.70 15.04
CA GLY A 52 -22.94 -19.82 13.74
C GLY A 52 -23.52 -21.20 13.47
N PRO A 53 -24.02 -21.47 12.25
CA PRO A 53 -24.56 -22.75 11.88
C PRO A 53 -23.47 -23.84 11.83
N ASP A 54 -23.74 -25.03 12.36
CA ASP A 54 -22.88 -26.21 12.14
C ASP A 54 -23.32 -26.89 10.83
N PRO A 55 -22.52 -26.80 9.75
CA PRO A 55 -22.91 -27.38 8.45
C PRO A 55 -22.96 -28.91 8.46
N ASP A 56 -22.34 -29.54 9.44
CA ASP A 56 -22.35 -31.00 9.61
C ASP A 56 -23.41 -31.48 10.64
N ALA A 57 -24.28 -30.57 11.08
CA ALA A 57 -25.40 -30.81 11.99
C ALA A 57 -26.67 -30.02 11.57
N ASP A 58 -27.06 -30.14 10.30
CA ASP A 58 -28.26 -29.54 9.69
C ASP A 58 -28.42 -28.03 9.94
N GLY A 59 -27.30 -27.30 10.16
CA GLY A 59 -27.32 -25.86 10.43
C GLY A 59 -27.69 -25.48 11.86
N GLU A 60 -27.69 -26.41 12.80
CA GLU A 60 -27.87 -26.14 14.22
C GLU A 60 -26.88 -25.05 14.68
N LYS A 61 -27.37 -24.07 15.45
CA LYS A 61 -26.52 -23.00 15.97
C LYS A 61 -25.55 -23.55 17.03
N ALA A 62 -24.26 -23.44 16.79
CA ALA A 62 -23.21 -23.95 17.64
C ALA A 62 -22.14 -22.90 17.94
N LEU A 63 -21.38 -23.10 19.01
CA LEU A 63 -20.14 -22.39 19.31
C LEU A 63 -18.97 -23.14 18.66
N HIS A 64 -18.34 -22.50 17.69
CA HIS A 64 -17.19 -23.05 16.99
C HIS A 64 -15.89 -22.53 17.60
N LEU A 65 -15.02 -23.44 18.04
CA LEU A 65 -13.69 -23.15 18.59
C LEU A 65 -12.65 -23.61 17.60
N PHE A 66 -11.95 -22.69 16.96
CA PHE A 66 -10.98 -22.99 15.92
C PHE A 66 -9.56 -23.02 16.46
N LEU A 67 -8.88 -24.13 16.24
CA LEU A 67 -7.43 -24.31 16.33
C LEU A 67 -6.87 -24.22 14.91
N ILE A 68 -5.99 -23.24 14.64
CA ILE A 68 -5.43 -22.98 13.32
C ILE A 68 -4.05 -23.59 13.19
N LYS A 69 -3.78 -24.23 12.04
CA LYS A 69 -2.47 -24.76 11.67
C LYS A 69 -2.16 -24.47 10.20
N SER A 70 -0.91 -24.29 9.85
CA SER A 70 -0.47 -24.08 8.47
C SER A 70 -0.30 -25.39 7.71
N GLY A 71 -0.51 -25.36 6.39
CA GLY A 71 -0.21 -26.45 5.47
C GLY A 71 -0.89 -27.78 5.81
N ASP A 72 -0.20 -28.90 5.51
CA ASP A 72 -0.66 -30.25 5.80
C ASP A 72 -0.24 -30.67 7.21
N LEU A 73 -1.13 -31.37 7.93
CA LEU A 73 -0.83 -31.91 9.25
C LEU A 73 -0.17 -33.27 9.16
N GLY A 74 1.06 -33.39 9.65
CA GLY A 74 1.83 -34.58 9.75
C GLY A 74 2.02 -35.07 11.19
N ARG A 75 2.91 -36.05 11.40
CA ARG A 75 3.15 -36.68 12.70
C ARG A 75 3.75 -35.71 13.72
N THR A 76 4.63 -34.83 13.27
CA THR A 76 5.26 -33.78 14.10
C THR A 76 4.28 -32.71 14.54
N ASP A 77 3.25 -32.45 13.74
CA ASP A 77 2.23 -31.44 14.06
C ASP A 77 1.18 -32.01 15.02
N TRP A 78 0.95 -33.33 14.99
CA TRP A 78 -0.02 -33.96 15.83
C TRP A 78 0.42 -34.02 17.31
N ASN A 79 1.61 -34.62 17.58
CA ASN A 79 2.20 -34.75 18.89
C ASN A 79 3.73 -34.94 18.76
N GLY A 80 4.44 -33.90 18.36
CA GLY A 80 5.89 -33.87 18.20
C GLY A 80 6.65 -33.49 19.48
N GLY A 81 5.92 -33.29 20.60
CA GLY A 81 6.49 -32.93 21.89
C GLY A 81 6.47 -31.43 22.21
N LYS A 82 5.76 -30.62 21.42
CA LYS A 82 5.59 -29.18 21.68
C LYS A 82 4.19 -28.87 22.26
N PRO A 83 4.07 -27.92 23.20
CA PRO A 83 2.77 -27.52 23.76
C PRO A 83 1.75 -27.05 22.73
N GLN A 84 2.23 -26.51 21.60
CA GLN A 84 1.40 -25.98 20.51
C GLN A 84 1.08 -27.04 19.44
N ASP A 85 1.40 -28.32 19.63
CA ASP A 85 0.99 -29.36 18.72
C ASP A 85 -0.54 -29.57 18.80
N VAL A 86 -1.13 -30.20 17.78
CA VAL A 86 -2.60 -30.30 17.64
C VAL A 86 -3.22 -30.99 18.86
N MET A 87 -2.69 -32.16 19.26
CA MET A 87 -3.26 -32.93 20.37
C MET A 87 -3.21 -32.18 21.71
N PRO A 88 -2.07 -31.63 22.17
CA PRO A 88 -2.01 -30.83 23.39
C PRO A 88 -2.93 -29.59 23.32
N SER A 89 -3.03 -28.93 22.19
CA SER A 89 -3.92 -27.78 22.02
C SER A 89 -5.40 -28.15 22.11
N LEU A 90 -5.80 -29.31 21.56
CA LEU A 90 -7.16 -29.84 21.71
C LEU A 90 -7.48 -30.18 23.19
N ASP A 91 -6.52 -30.68 23.92
CA ASP A 91 -6.67 -30.95 25.36
C ASP A 91 -6.76 -29.65 26.17
N GLU A 92 -5.98 -28.58 25.82
CA GLU A 92 -6.15 -27.25 26.42
C GLU A 92 -7.53 -26.68 26.16
N ILE A 93 -8.06 -26.81 24.93
CA ILE A 93 -9.44 -26.36 24.61
C ILE A 93 -10.43 -27.06 25.53
N ARG A 94 -10.31 -28.35 25.70
CA ARG A 94 -11.25 -29.17 26.47
C ARG A 94 -11.17 -28.92 27.98
N TYR A 95 -9.96 -28.81 28.52
CA TYR A 95 -9.74 -28.77 29.97
C TYR A 95 -9.54 -27.37 30.54
N ASP A 96 -9.19 -26.35 29.70
CA ASP A 96 -9.04 -24.96 30.14
C ASP A 96 -10.07 -24.03 29.50
N TYR A 97 -10.17 -24.01 28.14
CA TYR A 97 -11.01 -23.02 27.48
C TYR A 97 -12.51 -23.23 27.73
N ILE A 98 -13.00 -24.44 27.52
CA ILE A 98 -14.44 -24.77 27.67
C ILE A 98 -14.93 -24.51 29.09
N PRO A 99 -14.27 -24.97 30.15
CA PRO A 99 -14.76 -24.75 31.51
C PRO A 99 -14.63 -23.32 32.01
N ASN A 100 -13.62 -22.55 31.52
CA ASN A 100 -13.23 -21.31 32.19
C ASN A 100 -13.39 -20.05 31.36
N ARG A 101 -13.57 -20.15 30.01
CA ARG A 101 -13.46 -18.99 29.12
C ARG A 101 -14.64 -18.75 28.20
N ILE A 102 -15.62 -19.64 28.15
CA ILE A 102 -16.84 -19.45 27.36
C ILE A 102 -17.74 -18.41 28.06
N PRO A 103 -18.13 -17.31 27.37
CA PRO A 103 -19.08 -16.35 27.92
C PRO A 103 -20.40 -17.02 28.28
N GLU A 104 -20.99 -16.64 29.40
CA GLU A 104 -22.21 -17.26 29.98
C GLU A 104 -23.38 -17.37 28.97
N GLN A 105 -23.53 -16.35 28.12
CA GLN A 105 -24.56 -16.31 27.08
C GLN A 105 -24.45 -17.40 26.01
N TYR A 106 -23.28 -18.03 25.85
CA TYR A 106 -23.02 -19.10 24.88
C TYR A 106 -22.82 -20.48 25.54
N SER A 107 -22.84 -20.56 26.86
CA SER A 107 -22.55 -21.78 27.64
C SER A 107 -23.49 -22.95 27.36
N LYS A 108 -24.69 -22.66 26.84
CA LYS A 108 -25.73 -23.68 26.52
C LYS A 108 -25.70 -24.16 25.09
N LEU A 109 -24.84 -23.57 24.23
CA LEU A 109 -24.76 -23.97 22.83
C LEU A 109 -23.93 -25.27 22.69
N PRO A 110 -24.26 -26.14 21.73
CA PRO A 110 -23.37 -27.22 21.32
C PRO A 110 -22.01 -26.64 20.89
N ILE A 111 -20.94 -27.34 21.23
CA ILE A 111 -19.57 -26.90 20.95
C ILE A 111 -19.01 -27.72 19.79
N SER A 112 -18.50 -27.04 18.78
CA SER A 112 -17.82 -27.63 17.64
C SER A 112 -16.32 -27.22 17.68
N ILE A 113 -15.44 -28.15 18.08
CA ILE A 113 -13.98 -27.93 18.06
C ILE A 113 -13.49 -28.19 16.64
N CYS A 114 -12.96 -27.16 15.99
CA CYS A 114 -12.60 -27.17 14.58
C CYS A 114 -11.06 -27.10 14.43
N VAL A 115 -10.45 -28.15 13.90
CA VAL A 115 -9.06 -28.06 13.46
C VAL A 115 -9.03 -27.49 12.05
N CYS A 116 -8.57 -26.24 11.95
CA CYS A 116 -8.53 -25.48 10.70
C CYS A 116 -7.12 -25.48 10.10
N MET A 117 -6.99 -25.88 8.84
CA MET A 117 -5.70 -25.98 8.17
C MET A 117 -5.80 -25.61 6.68
N GLY A 118 -4.74 -25.01 6.14
CA GLY A 118 -4.66 -24.71 4.72
C GLY A 118 -4.54 -25.96 3.82
N GLY A 119 -3.97 -27.04 4.35
CA GLY A 119 -3.77 -28.32 3.69
C GLY A 119 -4.77 -29.39 4.09
N GLU A 120 -4.26 -30.59 4.37
CA GLU A 120 -5.03 -31.78 4.73
C GLU A 120 -4.38 -32.53 5.90
N ILE A 121 -5.16 -33.37 6.60
CA ILE A 121 -4.63 -34.33 7.54
C ILE A 121 -3.99 -35.48 6.75
N LYS A 122 -2.66 -35.63 6.84
CA LYS A 122 -1.92 -36.72 6.17
C LYS A 122 -2.37 -38.09 6.64
N GLU A 123 -2.33 -39.08 5.75
CA GLU A 123 -2.78 -40.44 6.04
C GLU A 123 -2.05 -41.03 7.26
N VAL A 124 -0.77 -40.66 7.46
CA VAL A 124 0.06 -41.13 8.58
C VAL A 124 -0.50 -40.80 9.97
N ILE A 125 -1.36 -39.78 10.09
CA ILE A 125 -2.00 -39.39 11.37
C ILE A 125 -3.51 -39.51 11.34
N ARG A 126 -4.12 -39.91 10.21
CA ARG A 126 -5.57 -40.00 10.08
C ARG A 126 -6.22 -40.96 11.05
N SER A 127 -5.54 -42.09 11.36
CA SER A 127 -5.99 -43.04 12.38
C SER A 127 -5.95 -42.45 13.81
N TYR A 128 -4.91 -41.68 14.13
CA TYR A 128 -4.80 -40.97 15.42
C TYR A 128 -5.91 -39.92 15.59
N TRP A 129 -6.14 -39.14 14.55
CA TRP A 129 -7.25 -38.16 14.50
C TRP A 129 -8.61 -38.83 14.73
N ARG A 130 -8.91 -39.92 13.98
CA ARG A 130 -10.17 -40.66 14.13
C ARG A 130 -10.33 -41.23 15.55
N GLY A 131 -9.26 -41.85 16.09
CA GLY A 131 -9.28 -42.38 17.45
C GLY A 131 -9.52 -41.29 18.51
N TYR A 132 -8.86 -40.14 18.37
CA TYR A 132 -9.06 -39.01 19.26
C TYR A 132 -10.51 -38.49 19.22
N VAL A 133 -11.06 -38.27 18.02
CA VAL A 133 -12.45 -37.83 17.80
C VAL A 133 -13.42 -38.83 18.41
N GLN A 134 -13.26 -40.14 18.13
CA GLN A 134 -14.15 -41.18 18.65
C GLN A 134 -14.16 -41.23 20.18
N THR A 135 -13.01 -41.06 20.82
CA THR A 135 -12.86 -41.14 22.28
C THR A 135 -13.39 -39.89 22.98
N ASN A 136 -13.30 -38.70 22.33
CA ASN A 136 -13.54 -37.42 22.99
C ASN A 136 -14.85 -36.73 22.58
N THR A 137 -15.57 -37.22 21.56
CA THR A 137 -16.89 -36.70 21.17
C THR A 137 -17.92 -37.03 22.26
N THR A 138 -18.75 -36.04 22.61
CA THR A 138 -19.86 -36.18 23.57
C THR A 138 -21.16 -35.66 22.91
N GLU A 139 -22.27 -35.70 23.65
CA GLU A 139 -23.53 -35.11 23.15
C GLU A 139 -23.41 -33.61 22.90
N THR A 140 -22.56 -32.91 23.65
CA THR A 140 -22.40 -31.44 23.58
C THR A 140 -21.12 -30.99 22.88
N ILE A 141 -20.12 -31.86 22.70
CA ILE A 141 -18.82 -31.52 22.10
C ILE A 141 -18.58 -32.39 20.87
N ARG A 142 -18.41 -31.73 19.73
CA ARG A 142 -18.11 -32.37 18.45
C ARG A 142 -16.75 -31.87 17.92
N TYR A 143 -16.06 -32.71 17.14
CA TYR A 143 -14.79 -32.36 16.51
C TYR A 143 -14.96 -32.30 14.99
N ARG A 144 -14.38 -31.28 14.33
CA ARG A 144 -14.54 -31.01 12.91
C ARG A 144 -13.18 -30.76 12.25
N GLU A 145 -13.04 -31.25 11.03
CA GLU A 145 -11.92 -30.93 10.15
C GLU A 145 -12.33 -29.79 9.21
N TRP A 146 -11.61 -28.68 9.29
CA TRP A 146 -11.74 -27.55 8.38
C TRP A 146 -10.48 -27.47 7.52
N ASN A 147 -10.39 -28.34 6.51
CA ASN A 147 -9.26 -28.42 5.61
C ASN A 147 -9.33 -27.37 4.49
N GLY A 148 -8.27 -27.30 3.69
CA GLY A 148 -8.16 -26.33 2.60
C GLY A 148 -9.24 -26.46 1.53
N ASP A 149 -9.80 -27.67 1.30
CA ASP A 149 -10.93 -27.83 0.37
C ASP A 149 -12.22 -27.20 0.91
N ARG A 150 -12.47 -27.35 2.21
CA ARG A 150 -13.60 -26.72 2.90
C ARG A 150 -13.46 -25.19 2.89
N LEU A 151 -12.27 -24.68 3.23
CA LEU A 151 -11.99 -23.24 3.19
C LEU A 151 -12.13 -22.68 1.75
N ALA A 152 -11.60 -23.37 0.75
CA ALA A 152 -11.74 -22.95 -0.64
C ALA A 152 -13.20 -22.94 -1.10
N ASN A 153 -14.00 -23.94 -0.70
CA ASN A 153 -15.43 -23.95 -0.99
C ASN A 153 -16.17 -22.79 -0.31
N LEU A 154 -15.84 -22.47 0.95
CA LEU A 154 -16.43 -21.33 1.67
C LEU A 154 -16.06 -20.00 1.01
N ILE A 155 -14.82 -19.82 0.57
CA ILE A 155 -14.40 -18.64 -0.18
C ILE A 155 -15.22 -18.52 -1.48
N LEU A 156 -15.37 -19.61 -2.21
CA LEU A 156 -16.08 -19.61 -3.49
C LEU A 156 -17.60 -19.45 -3.35
N SER A 157 -18.20 -20.06 -2.34
CA SER A 157 -19.64 -19.99 -2.12
C SER A 157 -20.07 -18.76 -1.32
N GLY A 158 -19.25 -18.32 -0.38
CA GLY A 158 -19.50 -17.16 0.45
C GLY A 158 -19.09 -15.86 -0.23
N VAL A 159 -17.80 -15.67 -0.46
CA VAL A 159 -17.22 -14.38 -0.87
C VAL A 159 -17.15 -14.21 -2.38
N LEU A 160 -16.76 -15.24 -3.10
CA LEU A 160 -16.56 -15.21 -4.56
C LEU A 160 -17.68 -15.93 -5.34
N ASN A 161 -18.86 -16.05 -4.75
CA ASN A 161 -19.99 -16.73 -5.41
C ASN A 161 -20.51 -15.95 -6.64
N LYS A 162 -21.31 -16.64 -7.47
CA LYS A 162 -21.82 -16.08 -8.72
C LYS A 162 -22.80 -14.91 -8.51
N GLU A 163 -23.53 -14.91 -7.42
CA GLU A 163 -24.56 -13.91 -7.11
C GLU A 163 -23.96 -12.62 -6.57
N LEU A 164 -22.88 -12.76 -5.78
CA LEU A 164 -22.18 -11.62 -5.19
C LEU A 164 -21.15 -11.00 -6.14
N LEU A 165 -20.48 -11.82 -6.94
CA LEU A 165 -19.45 -11.40 -7.89
C LEU A 165 -19.93 -11.55 -9.33
N GLY A 166 -20.86 -10.93 -9.88
CA GLY A 166 -21.37 -11.07 -11.26
C GLY A 166 -20.38 -11.70 -12.28
N VAL A 167 -20.86 -12.23 -13.37
CA VAL A 167 -20.03 -13.01 -14.32
C VAL A 167 -18.80 -12.23 -14.80
N ASP A 168 -18.96 -10.95 -15.14
CA ASP A 168 -17.89 -10.11 -15.68
C ASP A 168 -16.78 -9.87 -14.66
N ARG A 169 -17.12 -9.63 -13.39
CA ARG A 169 -16.16 -9.44 -12.29
C ARG A 169 -15.35 -10.70 -12.02
N ARG A 170 -15.97 -11.88 -12.14
CA ARG A 170 -15.25 -13.16 -12.01
C ARG A 170 -14.29 -13.39 -13.17
N VAL A 171 -14.68 -13.02 -14.38
CA VAL A 171 -13.79 -13.09 -15.55
C VAL A 171 -12.61 -12.15 -15.38
N SER A 172 -12.84 -10.90 -14.93
CA SER A 172 -11.78 -9.94 -14.64
C SER A 172 -10.83 -10.45 -13.55
N PHE A 173 -11.35 -11.01 -12.46
CA PHE A 173 -10.53 -11.64 -11.42
C PHE A 173 -9.69 -12.80 -11.96
N GLN A 174 -10.29 -13.73 -12.72
CA GLN A 174 -9.57 -14.86 -13.29
C GLN A 174 -8.44 -14.41 -14.23
N LYS A 175 -8.72 -13.42 -15.08
CA LYS A 175 -7.73 -12.85 -15.99
C LYS A 175 -6.60 -12.14 -15.23
N SER A 176 -6.91 -11.40 -14.17
CA SER A 176 -5.89 -10.71 -13.38
C SER A 176 -4.89 -11.70 -12.76
N VAL A 177 -5.37 -12.82 -12.22
CA VAL A 177 -4.53 -13.87 -11.63
C VAL A 177 -3.78 -14.65 -12.70
N ALA A 178 -4.45 -15.05 -13.80
CA ALA A 178 -3.82 -15.80 -14.88
C ALA A 178 -2.70 -15.00 -15.59
N MET A 179 -2.82 -13.68 -15.62
CA MET A 179 -1.87 -12.76 -16.28
C MET A 179 -0.90 -12.10 -15.31
N VAL A 180 -0.67 -12.67 -14.13
CA VAL A 180 0.19 -12.07 -13.09
C VAL A 180 1.62 -11.85 -13.56
N SER A 181 2.11 -12.63 -14.51
CA SER A 181 3.43 -12.45 -15.16
C SER A 181 3.47 -11.29 -16.16
N GLU A 182 2.29 -10.75 -16.57
CA GLU A 182 2.14 -9.61 -17.45
C GLU A 182 1.54 -8.43 -16.67
N PRO A 183 2.35 -7.61 -15.97
CA PRO A 183 1.89 -6.67 -14.95
C PRO A 183 0.81 -5.69 -15.42
N GLU A 184 0.96 -5.13 -16.62
CA GLU A 184 -0.02 -4.17 -17.16
C GLU A 184 -1.39 -4.83 -17.42
N THR A 185 -1.39 -6.05 -17.95
CA THR A 185 -2.62 -6.79 -18.23
C THR A 185 -3.30 -7.25 -16.95
N SER A 186 -2.52 -7.79 -16.01
CA SER A 186 -2.99 -8.21 -14.69
C SER A 186 -3.60 -7.03 -13.93
N TYR A 187 -2.88 -5.90 -13.85
CA TYR A 187 -3.34 -4.68 -13.19
C TYR A 187 -4.64 -4.15 -13.79
N ARG A 188 -4.75 -4.07 -15.13
CA ARG A 188 -5.95 -3.59 -15.81
C ARG A 188 -7.18 -4.43 -15.43
N HIS A 189 -7.07 -5.75 -15.48
CA HIS A 189 -8.17 -6.64 -15.10
C HIS A 189 -8.49 -6.59 -13.61
N PHE A 190 -7.49 -6.38 -12.75
CA PHE A 190 -7.74 -6.18 -11.33
C PHE A 190 -8.45 -4.84 -11.07
N ARG A 191 -8.09 -3.79 -11.82
CA ARG A 191 -8.78 -2.49 -11.76
C ARG A 191 -10.25 -2.63 -12.19
N ASP A 192 -10.52 -3.33 -13.32
CA ASP A 192 -11.90 -3.59 -13.77
C ASP A 192 -12.72 -4.32 -12.69
N LEU A 193 -12.10 -5.28 -11.97
CA LEU A 193 -12.73 -5.95 -10.85
C LEU A 193 -13.07 -4.98 -9.72
N ILE A 194 -12.11 -4.17 -9.29
CA ILE A 194 -12.29 -3.23 -8.17
C ILE A 194 -13.33 -2.16 -8.52
N ASP A 195 -13.24 -1.55 -9.69
CA ASP A 195 -14.20 -0.56 -10.17
C ASP A 195 -15.63 -1.12 -10.06
N GLY A 196 -15.86 -2.33 -10.59
CA GLY A 196 -17.16 -2.98 -10.47
C GLY A 196 -17.56 -3.37 -9.05
N LEU A 197 -16.62 -3.63 -8.12
CA LEU A 197 -16.95 -3.92 -6.72
C LEU A 197 -17.38 -2.66 -5.96
N VAL A 198 -16.86 -1.49 -6.34
CA VAL A 198 -16.97 -0.26 -5.54
C VAL A 198 -17.95 0.75 -6.14
N GLU A 199 -18.36 0.55 -7.40
CA GLU A 199 -19.22 1.48 -8.14
C GLU A 199 -20.61 1.67 -7.50
N ASP A 200 -21.19 0.63 -6.89
CA ASP A 200 -22.55 0.59 -6.35
C ASP A 200 -22.62 0.61 -4.81
N ILE A 201 -21.67 1.27 -4.13
CA ILE A 201 -21.69 1.35 -2.66
C ILE A 201 -22.62 2.48 -2.22
N GLU A 202 -23.91 2.27 -2.29
CA GLU A 202 -24.93 3.16 -1.70
C GLU A 202 -25.40 2.70 -0.32
N ASP A 203 -25.18 1.42 0.07
CA ASP A 203 -25.65 0.78 1.29
C ASP A 203 -24.48 0.40 2.20
N ASP A 204 -24.51 0.82 3.45
CA ASP A 204 -23.48 0.60 4.47
C ASP A 204 -23.04 -0.86 4.60
N HIS A 205 -23.98 -1.78 4.60
CA HIS A 205 -23.69 -3.20 4.81
C HIS A 205 -22.97 -3.81 3.59
N ARG A 206 -23.32 -3.39 2.39
CA ARG A 206 -22.66 -3.85 1.14
C ARG A 206 -21.24 -3.36 1.03
N GLY A 207 -20.90 -2.18 1.54
CA GLY A 207 -19.55 -1.63 1.51
C GLY A 207 -18.53 -2.54 2.20
N THR A 208 -18.84 -3.06 3.37
CA THR A 208 -17.96 -3.98 4.10
C THR A 208 -17.79 -5.32 3.37
N THR A 209 -18.87 -5.89 2.85
CA THR A 209 -18.83 -7.11 2.02
C THR A 209 -17.96 -6.92 0.77
N ARG A 210 -18.11 -5.79 0.06
CA ARG A 210 -17.31 -5.46 -1.11
C ARG A 210 -15.82 -5.33 -0.79
N LEU A 211 -15.49 -4.68 0.32
CA LEU A 211 -14.09 -4.60 0.77
C LEU A 211 -13.51 -5.98 1.11
N ARG A 212 -14.26 -6.87 1.75
CA ARG A 212 -13.80 -8.25 2.00
C ARG A 212 -13.55 -9.03 0.70
N GLN A 213 -14.45 -8.88 -0.28
CA GLN A 213 -14.26 -9.48 -1.62
C GLN A 213 -12.99 -8.96 -2.30
N LEU A 214 -12.75 -7.65 -2.22
CA LEU A 214 -11.53 -7.01 -2.72
C LEU A 214 -10.28 -7.59 -2.06
N VAL A 215 -10.25 -7.65 -0.73
CA VAL A 215 -9.09 -8.13 0.04
C VAL A 215 -8.78 -9.60 -0.26
N ILE A 216 -9.79 -10.46 -0.31
CA ILE A 216 -9.59 -11.88 -0.63
C ILE A 216 -9.09 -12.04 -2.08
N SER A 217 -9.66 -11.28 -3.02
CA SER A 217 -9.18 -11.29 -4.40
C SER A 217 -7.74 -10.80 -4.52
N LEU A 218 -7.38 -9.75 -3.76
CA LEU A 218 -6.02 -9.22 -3.70
C LEU A 218 -5.04 -10.25 -3.13
N TRP A 219 -5.37 -10.91 -2.03
CA TRP A 219 -4.50 -11.92 -1.43
C TRP A 219 -4.23 -13.09 -2.37
N ILE A 220 -5.25 -13.57 -3.09
CA ILE A 220 -5.09 -14.62 -4.10
C ILE A 220 -4.15 -14.17 -5.22
N LEU A 221 -4.29 -12.93 -5.70
CA LEU A 221 -3.42 -12.37 -6.73
C LEU A 221 -1.98 -12.21 -6.22
N VAL A 222 -1.80 -11.72 -5.00
CA VAL A 222 -0.48 -11.58 -4.36
C VAL A 222 0.20 -12.94 -4.22
N SER A 223 -0.52 -13.96 -3.75
CA SER A 223 0.01 -15.33 -3.65
C SER A 223 0.47 -15.86 -5.01
N ALA A 224 -0.35 -15.69 -6.05
CA ALA A 224 0.01 -16.09 -7.41
C ALA A 224 1.25 -15.33 -7.94
N GLY A 225 1.38 -14.04 -7.60
CA GLY A 225 2.54 -13.23 -7.98
C GLY A 225 3.83 -13.66 -7.28
N ILE A 226 3.76 -14.03 -6.01
CA ILE A 226 4.90 -14.56 -5.26
C ILE A 226 5.33 -15.91 -5.86
N GLU A 227 4.39 -16.80 -6.17
CA GLU A 227 4.66 -18.09 -6.80
C GLU A 227 5.28 -17.94 -8.20
N ALA A 228 4.83 -16.94 -8.95
CA ALA A 228 5.38 -16.59 -10.28
C ALA A 228 6.68 -15.76 -10.22
N GLU A 229 7.22 -15.46 -9.03
CA GLU A 229 8.38 -14.60 -8.79
C GLU A 229 8.24 -13.19 -9.41
N ASN A 230 7.01 -12.75 -9.70
CA ASN A 230 6.69 -11.45 -10.24
C ASN A 230 5.93 -10.59 -9.22
N LEU A 231 6.63 -9.68 -8.56
CA LEU A 231 6.08 -8.80 -7.53
C LEU A 231 5.50 -7.48 -8.08
N GLU A 232 5.67 -7.20 -9.37
CA GLU A 232 5.24 -5.94 -10.00
C GLU A 232 3.72 -5.79 -10.00
N SER A 233 3.00 -6.81 -10.48
CA SER A 233 1.54 -6.83 -10.48
C SER A 233 0.96 -6.79 -9.05
N PRO A 234 1.41 -7.65 -8.11
CA PRO A 234 1.01 -7.57 -6.71
C PRO A 234 1.19 -6.19 -6.08
N TYR A 235 2.35 -5.56 -6.29
CA TYR A 235 2.65 -4.25 -5.73
C TYR A 235 1.64 -3.18 -6.20
N ARG A 236 1.44 -3.06 -7.51
CA ARG A 236 0.51 -2.08 -8.10
C ARG A 236 -0.94 -2.34 -7.71
N CYS A 237 -1.33 -3.60 -7.63
CA CYS A 237 -2.68 -4.00 -7.19
C CYS A 237 -2.91 -3.70 -5.70
N CYS A 238 -1.89 -3.82 -4.84
CA CYS A 238 -1.96 -3.43 -3.43
C CYS A 238 -2.14 -1.91 -3.28
N GLU A 239 -1.42 -1.09 -4.05
CA GLU A 239 -1.62 0.37 -4.05
C GLU A 239 -3.05 0.75 -4.42
N LEU A 240 -3.54 0.20 -5.53
CA LEU A 240 -4.90 0.43 -6.00
C LEU A 240 -5.93 0.03 -4.95
N ALA A 241 -5.78 -1.17 -4.37
CA ALA A 241 -6.67 -1.68 -3.34
C ALA A 241 -6.67 -0.81 -2.07
N LEU A 242 -5.51 -0.27 -1.69
CA LEU A 242 -5.39 0.62 -0.52
C LEU A 242 -6.12 1.94 -0.77
N LEU A 243 -5.96 2.54 -1.94
CA LEU A 243 -6.64 3.78 -2.33
C LEU A 243 -8.17 3.60 -2.35
N TYR A 244 -8.66 2.50 -2.92
CA TYR A 244 -10.09 2.20 -2.97
C TYR A 244 -10.67 1.85 -1.60
N SER A 245 -9.93 1.11 -0.78
CA SER A 245 -10.35 0.81 0.60
C SER A 245 -10.48 2.08 1.44
N TRP A 246 -9.57 3.03 1.25
CA TRP A 246 -9.63 4.34 1.87
C TRP A 246 -10.86 5.14 1.44
N ASP A 247 -11.13 5.18 0.13
CA ASP A 247 -12.30 5.89 -0.41
C ASP A 247 -13.60 5.34 0.18
N VAL A 248 -13.76 4.01 0.24
CA VAL A 248 -14.92 3.36 0.86
C VAL A 248 -15.03 3.71 2.35
N LEU A 249 -13.93 3.69 3.09
CA LEU A 249 -13.93 4.07 4.51
C LEU A 249 -14.31 5.54 4.69
N ASN A 250 -13.78 6.43 3.85
CA ASN A 250 -14.01 7.87 3.95
C ASN A 250 -15.46 8.26 3.64
N ARG A 251 -16.08 7.64 2.63
CA ARG A 251 -17.50 7.84 2.29
C ARG A 251 -18.47 7.33 3.35
N SER A 252 -17.99 6.48 4.25
CA SER A 252 -18.77 5.88 5.33
C SER A 252 -18.85 6.77 6.58
N ALA A 253 -18.43 8.01 6.51
CA ALA A 253 -18.53 8.96 7.61
C ALA A 253 -20.01 9.12 8.00
N GLY A 254 -20.43 8.49 9.14
CA GLY A 254 -21.81 8.38 9.57
C GLY A 254 -22.36 6.95 9.65
N ALA A 255 -21.60 5.95 9.20
CA ALA A 255 -21.93 4.54 9.36
C ALA A 255 -22.00 4.12 10.85
N LYS A 256 -22.63 2.98 11.13
CA LYS A 256 -22.62 2.40 12.48
C LYS A 256 -21.18 2.13 12.91
N LYS A 257 -20.83 2.47 14.16
CA LYS A 257 -19.47 2.27 14.71
C LYS A 257 -18.87 0.88 14.44
N LYS A 258 -19.71 -0.18 14.43
CA LYS A 258 -19.28 -1.56 14.16
C LYS A 258 -18.80 -1.72 12.71
N GLU A 259 -19.49 -1.11 11.74
CA GLU A 259 -19.14 -1.15 10.32
C GLU A 259 -17.88 -0.32 10.02
N GLU A 260 -17.80 0.88 10.59
CA GLU A 260 -16.61 1.74 10.45
C GLU A 260 -15.37 1.03 11.00
N LYS A 261 -15.46 0.40 12.17
CA LYS A 261 -14.37 -0.38 12.75
C LYS A 261 -13.96 -1.55 11.86
N ALA A 262 -14.94 -2.32 11.32
CA ALA A 262 -14.64 -3.43 10.41
C ALA A 262 -13.93 -2.97 9.12
N ARG A 263 -14.33 -1.82 8.55
CA ARG A 263 -13.68 -1.23 7.36
C ARG A 263 -12.28 -0.72 7.67
N ALA A 264 -12.06 -0.13 8.84
CA ALA A 264 -10.74 0.30 9.29
C ALA A 264 -9.79 -0.90 9.47
N GLU A 265 -10.26 -1.99 10.09
CA GLU A 265 -9.49 -3.24 10.21
C GLU A 265 -9.11 -3.82 8.83
N ILE A 266 -10.03 -3.78 7.86
CA ILE A 266 -9.76 -4.21 6.49
C ILE A 266 -8.69 -3.32 5.83
N LEU A 267 -8.76 -2.00 6.00
CA LEU A 267 -7.75 -1.07 5.49
C LEU A 267 -6.37 -1.38 6.07
N ASP A 268 -6.28 -1.65 7.38
CA ASP A 268 -5.03 -2.02 8.05
C ASP A 268 -4.44 -3.33 7.49
N HIS A 269 -5.28 -4.30 7.14
CA HIS A 269 -4.83 -5.54 6.49
C HIS A 269 -4.29 -5.29 5.07
N VAL A 270 -4.96 -4.44 4.27
CA VAL A 270 -4.46 -4.06 2.93
C VAL A 270 -3.14 -3.31 3.05
N LEU A 271 -3.03 -2.38 4.01
CA LEU A 271 -1.78 -1.66 4.29
C LEU A 271 -0.64 -2.61 4.69
N SER A 272 -0.92 -3.56 5.58
CA SER A 272 0.08 -4.55 5.99
C SER A 272 0.56 -5.40 4.82
N LEU A 273 -0.34 -5.80 3.92
CA LEU A 273 0.00 -6.55 2.71
C LEU A 273 0.84 -5.70 1.75
N TYR A 274 0.45 -4.43 1.52
CA TYR A 274 1.22 -3.48 0.73
C TYR A 274 2.65 -3.31 1.26
N LEU A 275 2.80 -3.10 2.58
CA LEU A 275 4.12 -2.94 3.21
C LEU A 275 4.96 -4.22 3.07
N SER A 276 4.35 -5.39 3.21
CA SER A 276 5.04 -6.68 3.03
C SER A 276 5.54 -6.88 1.60
N ILE A 277 4.70 -6.61 0.59
CA ILE A 277 5.09 -6.72 -0.82
C ILE A 277 6.09 -5.64 -1.20
N GLY A 278 5.92 -4.41 -0.69
CA GLY A 278 6.88 -3.33 -0.85
C GLY A 278 8.25 -3.68 -0.30
N HIS A 279 8.32 -4.28 0.90
CA HIS A 279 9.57 -4.75 1.49
C HIS A 279 10.25 -5.81 0.60
N LYS A 280 9.50 -6.83 0.17
CA LYS A 280 10.02 -7.87 -0.74
C LYS A 280 10.55 -7.30 -2.06
N LEU A 281 9.81 -6.36 -2.67
CA LEU A 281 10.19 -5.77 -3.96
C LEU A 281 11.38 -4.82 -3.80
N ILE A 282 11.35 -3.90 -2.83
CA ILE A 282 12.30 -2.81 -2.71
C ILE A 282 13.52 -3.24 -1.88
N VAL A 283 13.31 -3.78 -0.67
CA VAL A 283 14.42 -4.07 0.24
C VAL A 283 15.13 -5.38 -0.13
N GLU A 284 14.36 -6.44 -0.40
CA GLU A 284 14.94 -7.76 -0.66
C GLU A 284 15.38 -7.95 -2.12
N LYS A 285 14.61 -7.45 -3.11
CA LYS A 285 14.90 -7.68 -4.54
C LYS A 285 15.73 -6.57 -5.18
N ILE A 286 15.39 -5.29 -4.96
CA ILE A 286 16.11 -4.14 -5.54
C ILE A 286 17.33 -3.76 -4.71
N GLY A 287 17.19 -3.71 -3.38
CA GLY A 287 18.22 -3.25 -2.44
C GLY A 287 19.61 -3.84 -2.67
N PRO A 288 19.80 -5.17 -2.82
CA PRO A 288 21.11 -5.80 -3.06
C PRO A 288 21.81 -5.37 -4.35
N HIS A 289 21.11 -4.70 -5.25
CA HIS A 289 21.61 -4.25 -6.54
C HIS A 289 21.67 -2.71 -6.66
N SER A 290 21.10 -1.98 -5.70
CA SER A 290 20.99 -0.51 -5.76
C SER A 290 22.34 0.20 -5.78
N ASN A 291 23.36 -0.36 -5.11
CA ASN A 291 24.73 0.18 -5.02
C ASN A 291 25.68 -0.31 -6.12
N LYS A 292 25.16 -0.95 -7.16
CA LYS A 292 25.94 -1.43 -8.30
C LYS A 292 25.64 -0.56 -9.51
N ARG A 293 26.71 0.01 -10.08
CA ARG A 293 26.58 0.94 -11.21
C ARG A 293 25.85 0.32 -12.39
N TYR A 294 24.78 0.99 -12.83
CA TYR A 294 23.90 0.58 -13.93
C TYR A 294 23.19 -0.77 -13.77
N ALA A 295 23.23 -1.42 -12.61
CA ALA A 295 22.61 -2.73 -12.45
C ALA A 295 21.11 -2.71 -12.74
N LEU A 296 20.37 -1.71 -12.21
CA LEU A 296 18.94 -1.60 -12.49
C LEU A 296 18.66 -1.14 -13.92
N SER A 297 19.45 -0.20 -14.46
CA SER A 297 19.33 0.20 -15.88
C SER A 297 19.47 -1.00 -16.81
N SER A 298 20.42 -1.89 -16.53
CA SER A 298 20.65 -3.12 -17.31
C SER A 298 19.56 -4.19 -17.10
N ALA A 299 18.83 -4.14 -15.97
CA ALA A 299 17.73 -5.06 -15.69
C ALA A 299 16.43 -4.68 -16.44
N VAL A 300 16.32 -3.44 -16.91
CA VAL A 300 15.19 -3.02 -17.74
C VAL A 300 15.31 -3.70 -19.11
N ARG A 301 14.28 -4.46 -19.49
CA ARG A 301 14.27 -5.20 -20.77
C ARG A 301 13.93 -4.29 -21.97
N SER A 302 14.63 -3.18 -22.09
CA SER A 302 14.51 -2.22 -23.18
C SER A 302 15.85 -1.54 -23.45
N SER A 303 16.10 -1.21 -24.71
CA SER A 303 17.23 -0.36 -25.12
C SER A 303 16.84 1.12 -25.21
N SER A 304 15.57 1.45 -24.96
CA SER A 304 15.08 2.82 -25.00
C SER A 304 15.52 3.59 -23.75
N GLU A 305 16.17 4.74 -23.94
CA GLU A 305 16.52 5.66 -22.86
C GLU A 305 15.27 6.08 -22.06
N LEU A 306 14.14 6.26 -22.74
CA LEU A 306 12.86 6.57 -22.13
C LEU A 306 12.41 5.49 -21.15
N ASP A 307 12.38 4.22 -21.59
CA ASP A 307 11.90 3.11 -20.75
C ASP A 307 12.78 2.93 -19.51
N ILE A 308 14.11 3.06 -19.69
CA ILE A 308 15.06 3.00 -18.58
C ILE A 308 14.81 4.14 -17.61
N ASN A 309 14.63 5.37 -18.11
CA ASN A 309 14.34 6.54 -17.27
C ASN A 309 13.07 6.35 -16.45
N LEU A 310 11.95 5.99 -17.11
CA LEU A 310 10.67 5.78 -16.45
C LEU A 310 10.75 4.68 -15.38
N ALA A 311 11.41 3.56 -15.69
CA ALA A 311 11.54 2.44 -14.74
C ALA A 311 12.39 2.80 -13.51
N LEU A 312 13.46 3.59 -13.71
CA LEU A 312 14.32 4.03 -12.60
C LEU A 312 13.64 5.06 -11.70
N PHE A 313 12.94 6.05 -12.27
CA PHE A 313 12.13 6.99 -11.47
C PHE A 313 11.03 6.25 -10.70
N GLU A 314 10.38 5.27 -11.34
CA GLU A 314 9.38 4.42 -10.67
C GLU A 314 10.00 3.65 -9.48
N ALA A 315 11.19 3.03 -9.64
CA ALA A 315 11.87 2.30 -8.58
C ALA A 315 12.29 3.23 -7.42
N MET A 316 12.85 4.40 -7.73
CA MET A 316 13.21 5.42 -6.74
C MET A 316 11.98 5.92 -5.98
N GLY A 317 10.90 6.24 -6.68
CA GLY A 317 9.65 6.70 -6.08
C GLY A 317 8.99 5.66 -5.17
N ARG A 318 9.04 4.38 -5.54
CA ARG A 318 8.56 3.28 -4.69
C ARG A 318 9.38 3.12 -3.42
N ALA A 319 10.70 3.22 -3.52
CA ALA A 319 11.58 3.18 -2.35
C ALA A 319 11.29 4.38 -1.42
N ALA A 320 11.17 5.58 -1.97
CA ALA A 320 10.83 6.77 -1.20
C ALA A 320 9.46 6.65 -0.53
N LEU A 321 8.42 6.20 -1.23
CA LEU A 321 7.08 6.06 -0.68
C LEU A 321 7.01 5.00 0.41
N LEU A 322 7.66 3.84 0.23
CA LEU A 322 7.76 2.81 1.27
C LEU A 322 8.45 3.35 2.52
N GLY A 323 9.56 4.09 2.34
CA GLY A 323 10.27 4.74 3.44
C GLY A 323 9.39 5.75 4.18
N LEU A 324 8.59 6.55 3.47
CA LEU A 324 7.64 7.50 4.04
C LEU A 324 6.52 6.79 4.83
N TRP A 325 5.97 5.68 4.35
CA TRP A 325 5.04 4.87 5.14
C TRP A 325 5.67 4.42 6.46
N HIS A 326 6.88 3.87 6.41
CA HIS A 326 7.60 3.45 7.61
C HIS A 326 7.95 4.62 8.53
N HIS A 327 8.29 5.80 7.99
CA HIS A 327 8.50 7.02 8.78
C HIS A 327 7.25 7.39 9.58
N PHE A 328 6.10 7.57 8.91
CA PHE A 328 4.86 8.01 9.56
C PHE A 328 4.29 6.97 10.55
N ILE A 329 4.42 5.67 10.26
CA ILE A 329 4.05 4.62 11.21
C ILE A 329 5.01 4.63 12.41
N GLY A 330 6.30 4.79 12.16
CA GLY A 330 7.34 4.85 13.19
C GLY A 330 7.16 6.03 14.16
N LEU A 331 6.67 7.18 13.70
CA LEU A 331 6.35 8.33 14.57
C LEU A 331 5.26 8.00 15.60
N LYS A 332 4.29 7.14 15.23
CA LYS A 332 3.17 6.74 16.10
C LYS A 332 3.48 5.48 16.92
N ALA A 333 4.45 4.68 16.51
CA ALA A 333 4.83 3.43 17.15
C ALA A 333 5.72 3.67 18.40
N LYS A 334 5.78 2.67 19.29
CA LYS A 334 6.60 2.69 20.52
C LYS A 334 7.54 1.48 20.58
N GLY A 335 8.61 1.60 21.36
CA GLY A 335 9.54 0.50 21.65
C GLY A 335 10.15 -0.13 20.41
N GLU A 336 10.24 -1.44 20.38
CA GLU A 336 10.83 -2.23 19.29
C GLU A 336 10.15 -2.02 17.93
N ASN A 337 8.82 -1.84 17.93
CA ASN A 337 8.08 -1.56 16.69
C ASN A 337 8.51 -0.22 16.06
N ARG A 338 8.72 0.83 16.88
CA ARG A 338 9.25 2.11 16.40
C ARG A 338 10.62 1.92 15.77
N HIS A 339 11.52 1.23 16.47
CA HIS A 339 12.87 0.98 15.97
C HIS A 339 12.84 0.23 14.62
N ARG A 340 12.05 -0.82 14.50
CA ARG A 340 11.90 -1.58 13.24
C ARG A 340 11.44 -0.70 12.08
N HIS A 341 10.41 0.12 12.28
CA HIS A 341 9.91 1.00 11.22
C HIS A 341 10.96 2.05 10.81
N LEU A 342 11.63 2.70 11.76
CA LEU A 342 12.66 3.70 11.46
C LEU A 342 13.87 3.06 10.76
N THR A 343 14.27 1.85 11.13
CA THR A 343 15.33 1.09 10.43
C THR A 343 14.95 0.82 8.97
N THR A 344 13.71 0.37 8.70
CA THR A 344 13.25 0.13 7.32
C THR A 344 13.14 1.45 6.53
N ARG A 345 12.71 2.56 7.17
CA ARG A 345 12.77 3.91 6.57
C ARG A 345 14.18 4.23 6.09
N ASP A 346 15.17 4.04 6.95
CA ASP A 346 16.57 4.35 6.65
C ASP A 346 17.11 3.47 5.50
N GLN A 347 16.80 2.19 5.51
CA GLN A 347 17.12 1.29 4.40
C GLN A 347 16.51 1.77 3.07
N CYS A 348 15.26 2.20 3.08
CA CYS A 348 14.59 2.71 1.88
C CYS A 348 15.26 4.00 1.37
N LEU A 349 15.66 4.90 2.25
CA LEU A 349 16.40 6.11 1.86
C LEU A 349 17.77 5.76 1.28
N ASP A 350 18.52 4.88 1.94
CA ASP A 350 19.83 4.43 1.46
C ASP A 350 19.74 3.77 0.09
N ILE A 351 18.69 2.96 -0.17
CA ILE A 351 18.41 2.37 -1.48
C ILE A 351 18.13 3.47 -2.51
N ALA A 352 17.25 4.43 -2.21
CA ALA A 352 16.87 5.48 -3.15
C ALA A 352 18.06 6.40 -3.49
N VAL A 353 18.88 6.77 -2.51
CA VAL A 353 20.11 7.55 -2.71
C VAL A 353 21.15 6.76 -3.53
N SER A 354 21.32 5.47 -3.24
CA SER A 354 22.21 4.59 -4.02
C SER A 354 21.75 4.49 -5.47
N LEU A 355 20.43 4.36 -5.72
CA LEU A 355 19.88 4.36 -7.08
C LEU A 355 20.25 5.64 -7.84
N VAL A 356 20.13 6.80 -7.21
CA VAL A 356 20.50 8.10 -7.79
C VAL A 356 21.99 8.14 -8.14
N ASN A 357 22.85 7.74 -7.20
CA ASN A 357 24.31 7.78 -7.37
C ASN A 357 24.81 6.82 -8.47
N GLU A 358 24.19 5.67 -8.58
CA GLU A 358 24.65 4.61 -9.49
C GLU A 358 23.97 4.67 -10.89
N ASN A 359 22.92 5.50 -11.05
CA ASN A 359 22.21 5.65 -12.31
C ASN A 359 22.02 7.13 -12.69
N PRO A 360 22.98 7.73 -13.41
CA PRO A 360 22.93 9.16 -13.80
C PRO A 360 21.65 9.57 -14.56
N THR A 361 20.94 8.64 -15.16
CA THR A 361 19.62 8.87 -15.78
C THR A 361 18.61 9.48 -14.81
N LEU A 362 18.70 9.17 -13.50
CA LEU A 362 17.83 9.74 -12.47
C LEU A 362 18.04 11.25 -12.22
N THR A 363 19.13 11.83 -12.73
CA THR A 363 19.34 13.29 -12.70
C THR A 363 18.77 14.01 -13.93
N ILE A 364 18.07 13.28 -14.81
CA ILE A 364 17.49 13.81 -16.05
C ILE A 364 16.00 13.44 -16.08
N PRO A 365 15.12 14.19 -15.42
CA PRO A 365 13.68 13.93 -15.52
C PRO A 365 13.22 14.16 -16.97
N LEU A 366 12.56 13.16 -17.56
CA LEU A 366 11.96 13.26 -18.91
C LEU A 366 10.48 13.61 -18.87
N ARG A 367 9.88 13.60 -17.69
CA ARG A 367 8.48 13.97 -17.46
C ARG A 367 8.40 15.08 -16.42
N ASP A 368 7.48 15.99 -16.63
CA ASP A 368 7.19 17.05 -15.67
C ASP A 368 6.69 16.49 -14.34
N ASP A 369 5.94 15.38 -14.37
CA ASP A 369 5.43 14.71 -13.18
C ASP A 369 6.48 13.91 -12.39
N HIS A 370 7.76 13.85 -12.84
CA HIS A 370 8.85 13.31 -12.02
C HIS A 370 9.17 14.14 -10.77
N HIS A 371 8.60 15.36 -10.65
CA HIS A 371 8.66 16.11 -9.39
C HIS A 371 8.00 15.33 -8.23
N ILE A 372 7.13 14.35 -8.52
CA ILE A 372 6.49 13.49 -7.51
C ILE A 372 7.55 12.60 -6.85
N GLU A 373 8.33 11.87 -7.64
CA GLU A 373 9.37 10.96 -7.12
C GLU A 373 10.50 11.75 -6.45
N ILE A 374 10.91 12.86 -7.05
CA ILE A 374 11.92 13.76 -6.48
C ILE A 374 11.43 14.33 -5.15
N GLY A 375 10.19 14.85 -5.10
CA GLY A 375 9.57 15.40 -3.89
C GLY A 375 9.45 14.36 -2.77
N MET A 376 9.04 13.14 -3.08
CA MET A 376 8.97 12.06 -2.08
C MET A 376 10.36 11.69 -1.52
N LEU A 377 11.41 11.66 -2.36
CA LEU A 377 12.77 11.44 -1.89
C LEU A 377 13.23 12.56 -0.95
N MET A 378 12.94 13.82 -1.31
CA MET A 378 13.26 14.97 -0.46
C MET A 378 12.54 14.91 0.89
N LEU A 379 11.23 14.60 0.90
CA LEU A 379 10.45 14.42 2.12
C LEU A 379 10.98 13.29 2.99
N LEU A 380 11.41 12.19 2.39
CA LEU A 380 12.00 11.06 3.12
C LEU A 380 13.35 11.44 3.75
N ALA A 381 14.19 12.16 3.01
CA ALA A 381 15.46 12.68 3.50
C ALA A 381 15.25 13.69 4.65
N GLN A 382 14.28 14.57 4.54
CA GLN A 382 13.88 15.51 5.60
C GLN A 382 13.41 14.74 6.84
N GLY A 383 12.57 13.74 6.69
CA GLY A 383 12.08 12.91 7.81
C GLY A 383 13.18 12.13 8.54
N ARG A 384 14.33 11.91 7.90
CA ARG A 384 15.55 11.35 8.54
C ARG A 384 16.47 12.43 9.13
N GLY A 385 16.29 13.71 8.78
CA GLY A 385 17.25 14.78 9.06
C GLY A 385 18.51 14.74 8.19
N ALA A 386 18.40 14.15 6.99
CA ALA A 386 19.52 13.92 6.06
C ALA A 386 19.41 14.76 4.77
N VAL A 387 18.88 15.96 4.87
CA VAL A 387 18.64 16.86 3.71
C VAL A 387 19.93 17.15 2.96
N SER A 388 21.04 17.41 3.66
CA SER A 388 22.34 17.67 3.03
C SER A 388 22.84 16.54 2.11
N GLY A 389 22.37 15.31 2.31
CA GLY A 389 22.71 14.16 1.45
C GLY A 389 22.01 14.17 0.09
N VAL A 390 21.00 15.02 -0.11
CA VAL A 390 20.19 15.08 -1.35
C VAL A 390 20.22 16.45 -2.03
N THR A 391 20.85 17.46 -1.43
CA THR A 391 20.98 18.80 -2.05
C THR A 391 21.75 18.75 -3.36
N GLY A 392 22.87 18.05 -3.40
CA GLY A 392 23.66 17.88 -4.64
C GLY A 392 22.89 17.17 -5.76
N TYR A 393 21.90 16.34 -5.42
CA TYR A 393 21.00 15.73 -6.41
C TYR A 393 20.12 16.78 -7.09
N LEU A 394 19.54 17.73 -6.32
CA LEU A 394 18.75 18.82 -6.89
C LEU A 394 19.61 19.74 -7.77
N GLU A 395 20.80 20.10 -7.32
CA GLU A 395 21.74 20.93 -8.07
C GLU A 395 22.15 20.26 -9.39
N GLU A 396 22.39 18.96 -9.38
CA GLU A 396 22.71 18.20 -10.58
C GLU A 396 21.53 18.12 -11.57
N ILE A 397 20.29 17.90 -11.08
CA ILE A 397 19.09 17.94 -11.92
C ILE A 397 19.00 19.30 -12.63
N VAL A 398 19.09 20.40 -11.90
CA VAL A 398 18.93 21.74 -12.47
C VAL A 398 20.07 22.08 -13.42
N SER A 399 21.30 21.75 -13.08
CA SER A 399 22.46 21.94 -13.96
C SER A 399 22.28 21.21 -15.29
N ARG A 400 21.78 19.98 -15.25
CA ARG A 400 21.50 19.18 -16.46
C ARG A 400 20.31 19.74 -17.24
N LEU A 401 19.24 20.18 -16.56
CA LEU A 401 18.09 20.78 -17.23
C LEU A 401 18.47 22.06 -17.98
N ASN A 402 19.29 22.94 -17.39
CA ASN A 402 19.81 24.12 -18.06
C ASN A 402 20.48 23.75 -19.40
N TYR A 403 21.29 22.72 -19.39
CA TYR A 403 21.95 22.25 -20.61
C TYR A 403 20.98 21.62 -21.62
N ARG A 404 20.03 20.81 -21.13
CA ARG A 404 19.04 20.08 -21.95
C ARG A 404 18.06 21.01 -22.64
N TYR A 405 17.58 22.04 -21.98
CA TYR A 405 16.70 23.04 -22.59
C TYR A 405 17.40 23.81 -23.70
N ARG A 406 18.66 24.26 -23.49
CA ARG A 406 19.45 24.96 -24.51
C ARG A 406 19.77 24.09 -25.72
N LEU A 407 20.03 22.81 -25.50
CA LEU A 407 20.30 21.87 -26.59
C LEU A 407 19.01 21.30 -27.23
N ARG A 408 17.86 21.56 -26.64
CA ARG A 408 16.57 20.95 -27.02
C ARG A 408 16.68 19.43 -27.14
N LYS A 409 17.21 18.77 -26.10
CA LYS A 409 17.48 17.35 -26.12
C LYS A 409 17.11 16.69 -24.80
N SER A 410 16.14 15.76 -24.84
CA SER A 410 15.70 14.99 -23.67
C SER A 410 15.28 15.89 -22.49
N TRP A 411 14.44 16.89 -22.75
CA TRP A 411 13.86 17.81 -21.76
C TRP A 411 12.62 17.21 -21.08
N PRO A 412 12.19 17.66 -19.90
CA PRO A 412 10.92 17.25 -19.28
C PRO A 412 9.72 17.70 -20.13
N THR A 413 8.79 16.77 -20.31
CA THR A 413 7.52 17.05 -21.01
C THR A 413 6.32 16.81 -20.08
N HIS A 414 5.26 17.59 -20.28
CA HIS A 414 4.01 17.40 -19.54
C HIS A 414 3.14 16.24 -20.06
N PHE A 415 3.53 15.60 -21.16
CA PHE A 415 2.79 14.46 -21.69
C PHE A 415 2.88 13.24 -20.76
N GLN A 416 1.74 12.59 -20.55
CA GLN A 416 1.63 11.36 -19.74
C GLN A 416 1.45 10.12 -20.62
N ASP A 417 0.88 10.26 -21.81
CA ASP A 417 0.67 9.15 -22.75
C ASP A 417 2.01 8.65 -23.30
N TYR A 418 2.21 7.31 -23.23
CA TYR A 418 3.46 6.70 -23.68
C TYR A 418 3.74 6.93 -25.19
N ARG A 419 2.71 7.01 -26.02
CA ARG A 419 2.88 7.22 -27.47
C ARG A 419 3.42 8.63 -27.75
N GLU A 420 2.98 9.62 -27.00
CA GLU A 420 3.52 10.98 -27.07
C GLU A 420 4.97 11.01 -26.56
N LEU A 421 5.24 10.34 -25.43
CA LEU A 421 6.60 10.23 -24.87
C LEU A 421 7.57 9.51 -25.79
N ALA A 422 7.13 8.48 -26.51
CA ALA A 422 7.97 7.72 -27.44
C ALA A 422 8.43 8.56 -28.66
N ARG A 423 7.74 9.67 -28.96
CA ARG A 423 8.16 10.64 -29.99
C ARG A 423 9.28 11.56 -29.52
N HIS A 424 9.42 11.74 -28.22
CA HIS A 424 10.31 12.69 -27.58
C HIS A 424 11.78 12.61 -27.99
N PRO A 425 12.39 11.40 -28.14
CA PRO A 425 13.78 11.27 -28.60
C PRO A 425 13.96 11.62 -30.09
N VAL A 426 12.90 11.59 -30.88
CA VAL A 426 12.93 11.66 -32.34
C VAL A 426 12.50 13.03 -32.86
N ASP A 427 11.46 13.60 -32.27
CA ASP A 427 10.88 14.90 -32.69
C ASP A 427 11.55 16.03 -31.90
N GLN A 428 12.42 16.78 -32.60
CA GLN A 428 13.12 17.95 -32.05
C GLN A 428 12.67 19.27 -32.72
N SER A 429 11.50 19.26 -33.38
CA SER A 429 10.95 20.46 -34.01
C SER A 429 10.59 21.52 -32.96
N ASP A 430 10.66 22.80 -33.35
CA ASP A 430 10.26 23.91 -32.50
C ASP A 430 8.80 23.82 -32.06
N GLU A 431 7.91 23.36 -32.94
CA GLU A 431 6.49 23.15 -32.65
C GLU A 431 6.30 22.09 -31.56
N TYR A 432 7.03 20.96 -31.66
CA TYR A 432 6.98 19.91 -30.65
C TYR A 432 7.55 20.36 -29.30
N PHE A 433 8.68 21.10 -29.34
CA PHE A 433 9.30 21.65 -28.14
C PHE A 433 8.32 22.58 -27.39
N GLN A 434 7.75 23.57 -28.08
CA GLN A 434 6.76 24.48 -27.49
C GLN A 434 5.51 23.75 -26.97
N LYS A 435 5.00 22.79 -27.73
CA LYS A 435 3.84 22.00 -27.32
C LYS A 435 4.14 21.15 -26.07
N SER A 436 5.30 20.51 -26.01
CA SER A 436 5.68 19.59 -24.93
C SER A 436 6.08 20.28 -23.63
N THR A 437 6.45 21.57 -23.70
CA THR A 437 6.88 22.39 -22.55
C THR A 437 5.89 23.49 -22.18
N LYS A 438 4.65 23.46 -22.69
CA LYS A 438 3.65 24.50 -22.49
C LYS A 438 3.28 24.76 -21.03
N GLY A 439 3.34 23.74 -20.18
CA GLY A 439 3.06 23.87 -18.75
C GLY A 439 4.04 23.03 -17.93
N SER A 440 4.40 23.52 -16.75
CA SER A 440 5.29 22.81 -15.84
C SER A 440 4.92 23.04 -14.37
N VAL A 441 4.94 21.94 -13.59
CA VAL A 441 4.96 21.93 -12.13
C VAL A 441 6.38 21.65 -11.63
N LEU A 442 7.18 20.91 -12.40
CA LEU A 442 8.57 20.58 -12.05
C LEU A 442 9.44 21.84 -11.94
N VAL A 443 9.31 22.79 -12.88
CA VAL A 443 10.13 24.00 -12.87
C VAL A 443 9.91 24.84 -11.60
N PRO A 444 8.68 25.23 -11.21
CA PRO A 444 8.49 25.97 -9.97
C PRO A 444 8.83 25.13 -8.72
N PHE A 445 8.61 23.82 -8.73
CA PHE A 445 9.05 22.94 -7.67
C PHE A 445 10.58 23.00 -7.46
N LEU A 446 11.37 22.91 -8.54
CA LEU A 446 12.83 22.99 -8.48
C LEU A 446 13.31 24.38 -8.04
N LYS A 447 12.69 25.46 -8.52
CA LYS A 447 13.01 26.83 -8.09
C LYS A 447 12.84 27.00 -6.60
N VAL A 448 11.68 26.59 -6.06
CA VAL A 448 11.41 26.62 -4.61
C VAL A 448 12.41 25.77 -3.82
N ALA A 449 12.75 24.59 -4.34
CA ALA A 449 13.73 23.73 -3.68
C ALA A 449 15.13 24.36 -3.65
N LEU A 450 15.60 24.97 -4.77
CA LEU A 450 16.88 25.67 -4.84
C LEU A 450 16.93 26.87 -3.89
N GLU A 451 15.85 27.64 -3.81
CA GLU A 451 15.75 28.80 -2.93
C GLU A 451 15.86 28.36 -1.46
N ARG A 452 15.14 27.29 -1.08
CA ARG A 452 15.15 26.75 0.29
C ARG A 452 16.51 26.15 0.69
N ILE A 453 17.27 25.58 -0.24
CA ILE A 453 18.65 25.11 0.03
C ILE A 453 19.70 26.21 -0.18
N GLN A 454 19.29 27.47 -0.45
CA GLN A 454 20.15 28.64 -0.64
C GLN A 454 21.13 28.50 -1.83
N ALA A 455 20.78 27.74 -2.87
CA ALA A 455 21.58 27.60 -4.10
C ALA A 455 21.29 28.77 -5.08
N ASN A 456 21.47 30.01 -4.63
CA ASN A 456 21.05 31.24 -5.31
C ASN A 456 21.68 31.43 -6.68
N GLU A 457 22.99 31.16 -6.83
CA GLU A 457 23.67 31.31 -8.13
C GLU A 457 23.08 30.36 -9.18
N LEU A 458 22.79 29.12 -8.80
CA LEU A 458 22.18 28.14 -9.70
C LEU A 458 20.74 28.51 -10.02
N LEU A 459 19.99 29.05 -9.06
CA LEU A 459 18.64 29.54 -9.24
C LEU A 459 18.60 30.67 -10.30
N GLU A 460 19.47 31.68 -10.19
CA GLU A 460 19.57 32.77 -11.17
C GLU A 460 19.86 32.26 -12.59
N VAL A 461 20.81 31.31 -12.72
CA VAL A 461 21.12 30.68 -14.03
C VAL A 461 19.90 29.92 -14.57
N PHE A 462 19.18 29.22 -13.71
CA PHE A 462 17.98 28.45 -14.10
C PHE A 462 16.84 29.37 -14.53
N GLU A 463 16.57 30.43 -13.79
CA GLU A 463 15.56 31.42 -14.14
C GLU A 463 15.84 32.10 -15.48
N LYS A 464 17.09 32.48 -15.72
CA LYS A 464 17.53 33.02 -17.00
C LYS A 464 17.31 32.01 -18.14
N THR A 465 17.67 30.75 -17.94
CA THR A 465 17.47 29.70 -18.95
C THR A 465 15.98 29.51 -19.27
N ILE A 466 15.11 29.47 -18.24
CA ILE A 466 13.66 29.35 -18.45
C ILE A 466 13.10 30.56 -19.21
N ALA A 467 13.54 31.79 -18.88
CA ALA A 467 13.08 33.02 -19.55
C ALA A 467 13.54 33.08 -21.04
N GLU A 468 14.75 32.62 -21.33
CA GLU A 468 15.31 32.65 -22.69
C GLU A 468 14.79 31.53 -23.58
N GLU A 469 14.75 30.27 -23.07
CA GLU A 469 14.45 29.09 -23.88
C GLU A 469 12.96 28.69 -23.87
N LEU A 470 12.20 29.10 -22.85
CA LEU A 470 10.83 28.66 -22.59
C LEU A 470 9.89 29.87 -22.26
N PRO A 471 9.90 30.94 -23.07
CA PRO A 471 9.11 32.15 -22.74
C PRO A 471 7.59 31.90 -22.72
N GLU A 472 7.10 30.86 -23.40
CA GLU A 472 5.68 30.52 -23.48
C GLU A 472 5.26 29.51 -22.40
N MET A 473 6.19 29.07 -21.55
CA MET A 473 5.89 28.08 -20.51
C MET A 473 5.06 28.68 -19.38
N THR A 474 3.91 28.08 -19.09
CA THR A 474 3.13 28.40 -17.91
C THR A 474 3.65 27.59 -16.72
N GLN A 475 4.36 28.23 -15.80
CA GLN A 475 4.71 27.65 -14.51
C GLN A 475 3.46 27.61 -13.62
N GLN A 476 3.18 26.48 -12.98
CA GLN A 476 1.93 26.31 -12.24
C GLN A 476 2.09 25.43 -11.02
N VAL A 477 1.23 25.64 -10.04
CA VAL A 477 1.09 24.83 -8.83
C VAL A 477 -0.30 24.26 -8.81
N TRP A 478 -0.41 23.00 -8.46
CA TRP A 478 -1.69 22.35 -8.31
C TRP A 478 -2.14 22.38 -6.84
N VAL A 479 -3.37 22.82 -6.60
CA VAL A 479 -4.00 22.80 -5.28
C VAL A 479 -5.35 22.09 -5.35
N PRO A 480 -5.72 21.30 -4.32
CA PRO A 480 -7.04 20.71 -4.24
C PRO A 480 -8.12 21.79 -4.06
N ARG A 481 -9.33 21.48 -4.50
CA ARG A 481 -10.54 22.27 -4.26
C ARG A 481 -11.58 21.42 -3.55
N ASP A 482 -12.70 22.03 -3.21
CA ASP A 482 -13.85 21.28 -2.67
C ASP A 482 -14.24 20.14 -3.61
N GLY A 483 -14.44 18.96 -3.06
CA GLY A 483 -14.73 17.73 -3.81
C GLY A 483 -13.51 16.98 -4.36
N THR A 484 -12.29 17.52 -4.33
CA THR A 484 -11.09 16.77 -4.78
C THR A 484 -10.94 15.43 -4.03
N ASP A 485 -11.24 15.42 -2.73
CA ASP A 485 -11.15 14.23 -1.89
C ASP A 485 -12.09 13.09 -2.31
N GLU A 486 -13.15 13.37 -3.08
CA GLU A 486 -14.08 12.37 -3.58
C GLU A 486 -13.55 11.59 -4.80
N PHE A 487 -12.61 12.16 -5.52
CA PHE A 487 -12.15 11.64 -6.81
C PHE A 487 -10.71 11.15 -6.84
N ILE A 488 -9.85 11.74 -6.00
CA ILE A 488 -8.40 11.50 -6.04
C ILE A 488 -8.04 10.03 -5.76
N TRP A 489 -8.88 9.31 -5.02
CA TRP A 489 -8.60 7.93 -4.61
C TRP A 489 -8.88 6.88 -5.68
N ARG A 490 -9.78 7.16 -6.62
CA ARG A 490 -10.26 6.18 -7.62
C ARG A 490 -9.84 6.48 -9.04
N LYS A 491 -10.17 7.67 -9.53
CA LYS A 491 -10.19 7.95 -10.97
C LYS A 491 -8.96 8.69 -11.49
N GLY A 492 -8.10 9.17 -10.60
CA GLY A 492 -6.95 9.98 -11.01
C GLY A 492 -7.33 11.26 -11.75
N THR A 493 -8.60 11.67 -11.73
CA THR A 493 -9.04 12.93 -12.32
C THR A 493 -8.67 14.05 -11.37
N SER A 494 -7.79 14.96 -11.84
CA SER A 494 -7.43 16.14 -11.10
C SER A 494 -8.63 17.09 -11.04
N GLN A 495 -9.34 17.06 -9.94
CA GLN A 495 -10.39 18.02 -9.61
C GLN A 495 -9.82 19.24 -8.85
N GLY A 496 -8.52 19.46 -8.91
CA GLY A 496 -7.86 20.61 -8.33
C GLY A 496 -7.86 21.81 -9.27
N ILE A 497 -7.17 22.84 -8.83
CA ILE A 497 -6.94 24.10 -9.58
C ILE A 497 -5.46 24.19 -9.88
N ALA A 498 -5.10 24.46 -11.13
CA ALA A 498 -3.76 24.87 -11.51
C ALA A 498 -3.64 26.38 -11.36
N ILE A 499 -2.76 26.84 -10.48
CA ILE A 499 -2.51 28.25 -10.21
C ILE A 499 -1.22 28.62 -10.94
N PRO A 500 -1.25 29.56 -11.90
CA PRO A 500 -0.03 30.09 -12.51
C PRO A 500 0.85 30.79 -11.45
N VAL A 501 2.15 30.58 -11.53
CA VAL A 501 3.13 31.26 -10.68
C VAL A 501 4.19 31.92 -11.56
N PRO A 502 4.67 33.14 -11.20
CA PRO A 502 4.26 33.97 -10.07
C PRO A 502 2.81 34.45 -10.17
N MET A 503 2.10 34.53 -9.07
CA MET A 503 0.68 34.97 -9.03
C MET A 503 0.48 36.48 -9.22
N MET A 504 1.55 37.26 -9.17
CA MET A 504 1.54 38.70 -9.32
C MET A 504 2.66 39.15 -10.26
N GLU A 505 2.41 40.19 -11.03
CA GLU A 505 3.48 40.99 -11.66
C GLU A 505 4.48 41.38 -10.57
N LEU A 506 5.74 40.99 -10.77
CA LEU A 506 6.84 41.34 -9.87
C LEU A 506 6.98 42.85 -9.81
N LYS A 507 6.37 43.50 -8.80
CA LYS A 507 6.75 44.86 -8.45
C LYS A 507 8.15 44.83 -7.87
N GLU A 508 8.96 45.85 -8.11
CA GLU A 508 10.29 46.02 -7.51
C GLU A 508 10.25 45.71 -6.01
N GLY A 509 10.99 44.69 -5.59
CA GLY A 509 10.97 44.11 -4.24
C GLY A 509 10.34 42.71 -4.19
N SER A 510 10.48 41.91 -5.26
CA SER A 510 9.84 40.59 -5.44
C SER A 510 10.05 39.68 -4.24
N ARG A 511 8.93 39.24 -3.66
CA ARG A 511 8.91 38.15 -2.69
C ARG A 511 9.45 36.88 -3.36
N SER A 512 10.24 36.12 -2.61
CA SER A 512 10.75 34.84 -3.04
C SER A 512 9.62 33.90 -3.48
N LEU A 513 9.90 32.99 -4.40
CA LEU A 513 8.90 32.02 -4.85
C LEU A 513 8.50 31.08 -3.71
N ALA A 514 9.44 30.75 -2.82
CA ALA A 514 9.17 29.97 -1.62
C ALA A 514 8.14 30.67 -0.71
N ASN A 515 8.29 31.99 -0.48
CA ASN A 515 7.31 32.77 0.28
C ASN A 515 5.93 32.81 -0.38
N GLN A 516 5.87 32.87 -1.71
CA GLN A 516 4.59 32.77 -2.45
C GLN A 516 3.94 31.40 -2.27
N MET A 517 4.73 30.31 -2.21
CA MET A 517 4.22 28.98 -1.93
C MET A 517 3.67 28.89 -0.51
N ASP A 518 4.35 29.47 0.45
CA ASP A 518 3.90 29.49 1.84
C ASP A 518 2.57 30.27 1.97
N GLU A 519 2.41 31.41 1.28
CA GLU A 519 1.12 32.13 1.19
C GLU A 519 0.01 31.28 0.53
N ILE A 520 0.32 30.52 -0.53
CA ILE A 520 -0.64 29.60 -1.14
C ILE A 520 -1.06 28.53 -0.13
N VAL A 521 -0.11 27.94 0.60
CA VAL A 521 -0.38 26.93 1.61
C VAL A 521 -1.28 27.49 2.72
N GLU A 522 -1.02 28.72 3.20
CA GLU A 522 -1.83 29.36 4.22
C GLU A 522 -3.26 29.69 3.75
N ASN A 523 -3.41 30.12 2.50
CA ASN A 523 -4.70 30.56 1.95
C ASN A 523 -5.60 29.41 1.49
N PHE A 524 -5.05 28.27 1.07
CA PHE A 524 -5.82 27.14 0.57
C PHE A 524 -6.08 26.09 1.65
N LYS A 525 -7.09 26.34 2.50
CA LYS A 525 -7.49 25.41 3.58
C LYS A 525 -7.79 24.00 3.09
N ALA A 526 -8.27 23.84 1.85
CA ALA A 526 -8.55 22.55 1.22
C ALA A 526 -7.33 21.60 1.21
N LEU A 527 -6.10 22.13 1.25
CA LEU A 527 -4.86 21.33 1.39
C LEU A 527 -4.86 20.48 2.68
N PHE A 528 -5.35 21.06 3.78
CA PHE A 528 -5.38 20.43 5.10
C PHE A 528 -6.71 19.71 5.38
N GLU A 529 -7.73 19.99 4.59
CA GLU A 529 -9.06 19.37 4.71
C GLU A 529 -9.15 18.01 4.02
N MET A 530 -8.17 17.63 3.20
CA MET A 530 -8.14 16.30 2.59
C MET A 530 -8.14 15.21 3.66
N SER A 531 -8.99 14.20 3.48
CA SER A 531 -9.26 13.16 4.50
C SER A 531 -8.01 12.43 5.00
N ALA A 532 -7.08 12.12 4.10
CA ALA A 532 -5.81 11.49 4.47
C ALA A 532 -4.92 12.41 5.31
N VAL A 533 -4.88 13.71 5.01
CA VAL A 533 -4.10 14.70 5.77
C VAL A 533 -4.69 14.87 7.17
N ARG A 534 -6.00 15.08 7.29
CA ARG A 534 -6.69 15.23 8.59
C ARG A 534 -6.50 14.02 9.51
N ARG A 535 -6.41 12.82 8.95
CA ARG A 535 -6.20 11.58 9.72
C ARG A 535 -4.71 11.23 9.91
N GLY A 536 -3.79 12.10 9.47
CA GLY A 536 -2.35 11.90 9.59
C GLY A 536 -1.82 10.72 8.78
N LEU A 537 -2.42 10.45 7.61
CA LEU A 537 -2.03 9.43 6.65
C LEU A 537 -1.48 10.07 5.36
N VAL A 538 -0.58 11.04 5.52
CA VAL A 538 0.07 11.75 4.41
C VAL A 538 0.64 10.79 3.34
N PRO A 539 1.27 9.66 3.67
CA PRO A 539 1.76 8.73 2.65
C PRO A 539 0.68 8.19 1.71
N LEU A 540 -0.58 8.16 2.15
CA LEU A 540 -1.69 7.74 1.29
C LEU A 540 -1.99 8.79 0.20
N LEU A 541 -1.91 10.09 0.53
CA LEU A 541 -2.03 11.17 -0.46
C LEU A 541 -0.86 11.12 -1.45
N LEU A 542 0.37 10.93 -0.96
CA LEU A 542 1.55 10.75 -1.82
C LEU A 542 1.40 9.53 -2.74
N MET A 543 0.84 8.45 -2.22
CA MET A 543 0.51 7.26 -3.02
C MET A 543 -0.50 7.59 -4.13
N ALA A 544 -1.57 8.33 -3.83
CA ALA A 544 -2.55 8.75 -4.82
C ALA A 544 -1.92 9.64 -5.91
N CYS A 545 -1.10 10.62 -5.51
CA CYS A 545 -0.36 11.47 -6.45
C CYS A 545 0.52 10.62 -7.38
N ARG A 546 1.31 9.69 -6.83
CA ARG A 546 2.19 8.83 -7.63
C ARG A 546 1.41 7.84 -8.52
N HIS A 547 0.42 7.15 -7.95
CA HIS A 547 -0.35 6.11 -8.65
C HIS A 547 -1.16 6.67 -9.83
N HIS A 548 -1.75 7.84 -9.63
CA HIS A 548 -2.60 8.49 -10.62
C HIS A 548 -1.89 9.59 -11.42
N ARG A 549 -0.59 9.81 -11.15
CA ARG A 549 0.21 10.87 -11.80
C ARG A 549 -0.40 12.26 -11.62
N LEU A 550 -0.84 12.56 -10.40
CA LEU A 550 -1.34 13.88 -10.01
C LEU A 550 -0.21 14.68 -9.37
N PRO A 551 -0.12 15.99 -9.63
CA PRO A 551 0.93 16.81 -9.06
C PRO A 551 0.91 16.79 -7.53
N LEU A 552 2.10 16.87 -6.91
CA LEU A 552 2.21 17.05 -5.46
C LEU A 552 1.66 18.41 -5.05
N PRO A 553 0.76 18.47 -4.06
CA PRO A 553 0.31 19.74 -3.50
C PRO A 553 1.47 20.48 -2.81
N PRO A 554 1.49 21.83 -2.82
CA PRO A 554 2.62 22.63 -2.36
C PRO A 554 2.97 22.46 -0.87
N HIS A 555 2.01 22.13 -0.01
CA HIS A 555 2.28 21.84 1.42
C HIS A 555 3.11 20.56 1.64
N LEU A 556 3.23 19.71 0.61
CA LEU A 556 4.09 18.52 0.59
C LEU A 556 5.39 18.75 -0.19
N TRP A 557 5.66 19.99 -0.62
CA TRP A 557 6.94 20.33 -1.19
C TRP A 557 7.98 20.46 -0.07
N PHE A 558 9.22 20.16 -0.41
CA PHE A 558 10.34 20.21 0.51
C PHE A 558 10.39 21.54 1.30
N GLN A 559 10.49 21.45 2.62
CA GLN A 559 10.66 22.58 3.54
C GLN A 559 11.96 22.40 4.32
N VAL A 560 12.82 23.40 4.36
CA VAL A 560 13.95 23.40 5.29
C VAL A 560 13.40 23.90 6.63
N GLU A 561 13.35 23.05 7.64
CA GLU A 561 13.16 23.53 9.01
C GLU A 561 14.43 24.28 9.43
N ASP A 562 14.29 25.55 9.84
CA ASP A 562 15.36 26.27 10.50
C ASP A 562 15.77 25.48 11.75
N GLY A 563 16.98 24.93 11.74
CA GLY A 563 17.51 24.07 12.78
C GLY A 563 17.90 24.84 14.07
N ALA A 564 16.94 25.52 14.67
CA ALA A 564 17.19 26.36 15.86
C ALA A 564 16.05 26.45 16.88
N GLN A 565 15.19 25.43 17.06
CA GLN A 565 14.21 25.46 18.18
C GLN A 565 13.85 24.12 18.85
N SER A 566 14.54 23.01 18.59
CA SER A 566 14.19 21.72 19.23
C SER A 566 15.10 21.28 20.40
N GLU A 567 16.11 22.05 20.81
CA GLU A 567 16.97 21.67 21.94
C GLU A 567 16.65 22.34 23.30
N GLU A 568 15.67 23.23 23.38
CA GLU A 568 15.40 23.97 24.65
C GLU A 568 14.14 23.55 25.43
N LYS A 569 13.45 22.46 25.09
CA LYS A 569 12.24 22.03 25.83
C LYS A 569 12.38 20.75 26.67
N ASP A 570 13.53 20.09 26.68
CA ASP A 570 13.72 18.86 27.48
C ASP A 570 14.66 19.03 28.70
N GLY A 571 14.97 20.25 29.10
CA GLY A 571 15.93 20.55 30.15
C GLY A 571 15.39 21.22 31.43
N SER A 572 14.07 21.38 31.66
CA SER A 572 13.56 22.14 32.80
C SER A 572 12.44 21.51 33.64
N GLU A 573 12.39 20.18 33.74
CA GLU A 573 11.55 19.53 34.78
C GLU A 573 12.28 18.39 35.50
N ALA A 574 13.42 18.73 36.12
CA ALA A 574 14.00 17.87 37.13
C ALA A 574 14.76 18.73 38.16
N THR A 575 14.02 19.51 38.98
CA THR A 575 14.39 19.92 40.34
C THR A 575 13.22 20.73 40.95
N ASN A 576 12.31 20.06 41.63
CA ASN A 576 11.85 20.40 42.99
C ASN A 576 10.83 19.35 43.46
#